data_bb6db7208c730e7ad8f8c1563e3b967b
#
_entry.id   bb6db7208c730e7ad8f8c1563e3b967b
#
_cell.length_a   1.000
_cell.length_b   1.000
_cell.length_c   1.000
_cell.angle_alpha   90.00
_cell.angle_beta   90.00
_cell.angle_gamma   90.00
#
_symmetry.space_group_name_H-M   'P 1'
#
loop_
_entity.id
_entity.type
_entity.pdbx_description
1 polymer ?
#
loop_
_entity_poly.entity_id
_entity_poly.type
_entity_poly.pdbx_seq_one_letter_code
_entity_poly.pdbx_strand_id
1 'polypeptide(L)'
;MADRSDLALDIDEVPFSTRGSWLDLSRIVGLHRRADDVHLVTHRTGMHPILRLTPRLDGADAECRVALRPHTMAWERDGAVIEAVFDGPDALRLRGDGLGMRFAAPAELTPFTGGYLFRDPLDGAFVLTSYESGRRYRLTVLRGDVEVVGAEVTGSGKRHIEAGSAPWEIALEELGTAAAPYAATATFEELVARQRSAFEAYADRLRGAAEETPGTRKAAYVLWSATVAPSGFVGREAVLMSKHWMDKVWSWDHCFNALALAPGDADAALDQFLLPFDHQDASGALPDSVTHSEVLYNFVKPPIHGWAFRELEARASRPFTPAELATVYERLAAWTRFWLDSRRAPGHALPYYQHGNDSGWDNATTFDTDRVIESPDLAAFLILQLDVLAGLADRLGEASGDWMEARDGLARALLGELWTGDRFVARAVDSGRPSSSTSLLNALPIVLGEQLPPEVAERLAATIAGHLTEWGPATEPVDSPRYEPDGYWRGPIWAPSTVLIESGLRRAGFEELADRVSAAFRRVCERSGFAENFDAVTGDGLRDRAYTWTAGAYLVLHADARERDTARLLTIGER
;
A
#
# COMPACT_ATOMS: atom_id res chain seq x y z
N MET A 1 -11.71 -25.14 16.82
CA MET A 1 -10.83 -24.38 15.91
C MET A 1 -11.63 -24.20 14.63
N ALA A 2 -12.01 -22.96 14.27
CA ALA A 2 -12.57 -22.70 12.96
C ALA A 2 -11.56 -23.15 11.90
N ASP A 3 -12.05 -23.74 10.82
CA ASP A 3 -11.18 -24.20 9.72
C ASP A 3 -10.43 -22.97 9.18
N ARG A 4 -9.09 -22.93 9.34
CA ARG A 4 -8.22 -21.85 8.87
C ARG A 4 -8.33 -21.60 7.35
N SER A 5 -8.90 -22.55 6.61
CA SER A 5 -9.08 -22.50 5.15
C SER A 5 -10.20 -21.54 4.69
N ASP A 6 -10.99 -20.96 5.60
CA ASP A 6 -12.29 -20.36 5.28
C ASP A 6 -12.33 -18.83 5.24
N LEU A 7 -11.19 -18.16 5.00
CA LEU A 7 -11.21 -16.72 4.72
C LEU A 7 -11.93 -16.46 3.38
N ALA A 8 -13.19 -16.06 3.46
CA ALA A 8 -13.94 -15.55 2.33
C ALA A 8 -13.60 -14.06 2.12
N LEU A 9 -13.32 -13.70 0.88
CA LEU A 9 -13.00 -12.36 0.43
C LEU A 9 -14.03 -11.90 -0.59
N ASP A 10 -14.17 -10.59 -0.77
CA ASP A 10 -15.03 -10.00 -1.77
C ASP A 10 -14.18 -9.48 -2.94
N ILE A 11 -14.44 -9.98 -4.16
CA ILE A 11 -13.77 -9.54 -5.39
C ILE A 11 -14.04 -8.06 -5.71
N ASP A 12 -15.09 -7.51 -5.15
CA ASP A 12 -15.43 -6.09 -5.29
C ASP A 12 -14.61 -5.18 -4.35
N GLU A 13 -13.97 -5.78 -3.35
CA GLU A 13 -13.09 -5.07 -2.41
C GLU A 13 -11.61 -5.35 -2.64
N VAL A 14 -11.24 -6.62 -2.96
CA VAL A 14 -9.84 -7.05 -3.06
C VAL A 14 -9.65 -7.89 -4.32
N PRO A 15 -8.65 -7.61 -5.17
CA PRO A 15 -8.39 -8.42 -6.36
C PRO A 15 -7.86 -9.81 -6.00
N PHE A 16 -8.09 -10.80 -6.87
CA PHE A 16 -7.46 -12.11 -6.76
C PHE A 16 -6.07 -12.07 -7.37
N SER A 17 -5.05 -12.18 -6.52
CA SER A 17 -3.65 -12.22 -6.95
C SER A 17 -2.79 -13.07 -6.01
N THR A 18 -1.53 -13.27 -6.39
CA THR A 18 -0.54 -13.99 -5.58
C THR A 18 0.72 -13.14 -5.41
N ARG A 19 1.50 -13.40 -4.34
CA ARG A 19 2.77 -12.72 -4.09
C ARG A 19 3.71 -12.86 -5.27
N GLY A 20 4.29 -11.77 -5.69
CA GLY A 20 5.23 -11.68 -6.80
C GLY A 20 4.58 -11.45 -8.16
N SER A 21 3.26 -11.59 -8.29
CA SER A 21 2.55 -11.39 -9.55
C SER A 21 2.35 -9.91 -9.87
N TRP A 22 2.50 -9.55 -11.13
CA TRP A 22 2.04 -8.28 -11.71
C TRP A 22 0.63 -8.39 -12.31
N LEU A 23 0.05 -9.58 -12.27
CA LEU A 23 -1.30 -9.86 -12.74
C LEU A 23 -2.27 -10.00 -11.58
N ASP A 24 -3.53 -9.69 -11.85
CA ASP A 24 -4.64 -10.05 -10.99
C ASP A 24 -5.90 -10.37 -11.80
N LEU A 25 -6.90 -10.93 -11.11
CA LEU A 25 -8.28 -10.98 -11.57
C LEU A 25 -9.08 -9.98 -10.75
N SER A 26 -9.71 -9.00 -11.41
CA SER A 26 -10.38 -7.88 -10.78
C SER A 26 -11.62 -7.43 -11.55
N ARG A 27 -12.55 -6.81 -10.83
CA ARG A 27 -13.62 -6.00 -11.41
C ARG A 27 -13.26 -4.52 -11.53
N ILE A 28 -12.18 -4.08 -10.89
CA ILE A 28 -11.63 -2.74 -11.07
C ILE A 28 -10.69 -2.78 -12.27
N VAL A 29 -10.98 -1.99 -13.29
CA VAL A 29 -10.30 -2.04 -14.60
C VAL A 29 -9.64 -0.72 -15.00
N GLY A 30 -9.63 0.25 -14.11
CA GLY A 30 -9.02 1.55 -14.29
C GLY A 30 -9.40 2.48 -13.16
N LEU A 31 -8.86 3.69 -13.15
CA LEU A 31 -9.15 4.69 -12.13
C LEU A 31 -10.65 4.89 -11.98
N HIS A 32 -11.20 4.56 -10.81
CA HIS A 32 -12.63 4.63 -10.47
C HIS A 32 -13.57 3.90 -11.45
N ARG A 33 -13.04 3.00 -12.28
CA ARG A 33 -13.84 2.21 -13.23
C ARG A 33 -14.01 0.79 -12.74
N ARG A 34 -15.27 0.43 -12.48
CA ARG A 34 -15.68 -0.93 -12.16
C ARG A 34 -16.38 -1.54 -13.38
N ALA A 35 -16.06 -2.79 -13.68
CA ALA A 35 -16.73 -3.60 -14.69
C ALA A 35 -17.68 -4.61 -14.03
N ASP A 36 -18.70 -5.04 -14.79
CA ASP A 36 -19.63 -6.08 -14.33
C ASP A 36 -18.93 -7.46 -14.31
N ASP A 37 -18.11 -7.73 -15.34
CA ASP A 37 -17.32 -8.97 -15.44
C ASP A 37 -15.95 -8.82 -14.76
N VAL A 38 -15.39 -9.94 -14.34
CA VAL A 38 -14.00 -10.03 -13.89
C VAL A 38 -13.08 -9.94 -15.11
N HIS A 39 -11.97 -9.23 -14.94
CA HIS A 39 -10.93 -9.09 -15.97
C HIS A 39 -9.59 -9.61 -15.45
N LEU A 40 -8.79 -10.17 -16.35
CA LEU A 40 -7.35 -10.24 -16.16
C LEU A 40 -6.80 -8.83 -16.34
N VAL A 41 -6.10 -8.34 -15.32
CA VAL A 41 -5.49 -7.00 -15.30
C VAL A 41 -3.98 -7.16 -15.11
N THR A 42 -3.19 -6.34 -15.79
CA THR A 42 -1.75 -6.21 -15.53
C THR A 42 -1.46 -4.84 -14.92
N HIS A 43 -0.43 -4.79 -14.06
CA HIS A 43 0.13 -3.57 -13.47
C HIS A 43 1.52 -3.24 -14.03
N ARG A 44 1.98 -3.97 -15.03
CA ARG A 44 3.17 -3.61 -15.80
C ARG A 44 2.80 -2.51 -16.80
N THR A 45 3.59 -1.45 -16.86
CA THR A 45 3.33 -0.26 -17.70
C THR A 45 2.05 0.51 -17.36
N GLY A 46 1.53 0.35 -16.14
CA GLY A 46 0.27 0.88 -15.65
C GLY A 46 -0.84 -0.18 -15.62
N MET A 47 -1.99 0.19 -15.06
CA MET A 47 -3.14 -0.68 -14.93
C MET A 47 -3.87 -0.86 -16.26
N HIS A 48 -3.79 -2.05 -16.85
CA HIS A 48 -4.45 -2.37 -18.13
C HIS A 48 -5.30 -3.64 -18.02
N PRO A 49 -6.61 -3.59 -18.34
CA PRO A 49 -7.42 -4.79 -18.54
C PRO A 49 -6.99 -5.50 -19.83
N ILE A 50 -6.68 -6.79 -19.73
CA ILE A 50 -6.13 -7.59 -20.83
C ILE A 50 -7.17 -8.53 -21.44
N LEU A 51 -7.93 -9.20 -20.58
CA LEU A 51 -9.00 -10.12 -20.99
C LEU A 51 -10.20 -9.94 -20.08
N ARG A 52 -11.39 -9.83 -20.69
CA ARG A 52 -12.65 -9.94 -19.99
C ARG A 52 -13.01 -11.43 -19.89
N LEU A 53 -13.38 -11.88 -18.72
CA LEU A 53 -13.72 -13.25 -18.37
C LEU A 53 -15.23 -13.33 -18.12
N THR A 54 -15.98 -13.81 -19.10
CA THR A 54 -17.44 -13.91 -19.02
C THR A 54 -17.85 -15.37 -18.94
N PRO A 55 -18.44 -15.85 -17.81
CA PRO A 55 -19.01 -17.19 -17.73
C PRO A 55 -20.10 -17.42 -18.77
N ARG A 56 -20.17 -18.67 -19.28
CA ARG A 56 -21.10 -19.05 -20.36
C ARG A 56 -21.93 -20.27 -19.96
N LEU A 57 -23.21 -20.26 -20.28
CA LEU A 57 -24.10 -21.43 -20.15
C LEU A 57 -25.02 -21.47 -21.36
N ASP A 58 -25.08 -22.61 -22.02
CA ASP A 58 -25.92 -22.86 -23.20
C ASP A 58 -25.77 -21.78 -24.31
N GLY A 59 -24.54 -21.29 -24.51
CA GLY A 59 -24.22 -20.28 -25.52
C GLY A 59 -24.57 -18.84 -25.15
N ALA A 60 -25.08 -18.58 -23.94
CA ALA A 60 -25.39 -17.25 -23.41
C ALA A 60 -24.47 -16.85 -22.27
N ASP A 61 -24.36 -15.54 -22.00
CA ASP A 61 -23.65 -15.03 -20.81
C ASP A 61 -24.39 -15.49 -19.55
N ALA A 62 -23.66 -15.93 -18.54
CA ALA A 62 -24.22 -16.49 -17.32
C ALA A 62 -23.84 -15.66 -16.09
N GLU A 63 -24.85 -15.22 -15.35
CA GLU A 63 -24.60 -14.65 -14.03
C GLU A 63 -24.16 -15.75 -13.07
N CYS A 64 -23.05 -15.55 -12.38
CA CYS A 64 -22.48 -16.47 -11.41
C CYS A 64 -22.14 -15.76 -10.11
N ARG A 65 -22.25 -16.46 -8.99
CA ARG A 65 -21.68 -16.00 -7.73
C ARG A 65 -20.16 -16.16 -7.83
N VAL A 66 -19.42 -15.11 -7.49
CA VAL A 66 -17.97 -15.17 -7.37
C VAL A 66 -17.61 -15.50 -5.92
N ALA A 67 -16.86 -16.58 -5.71
CA ALA A 67 -16.30 -16.96 -4.42
C ALA A 67 -14.79 -16.74 -4.45
N LEU A 68 -14.28 -15.87 -3.58
CA LEU A 68 -12.86 -15.54 -3.51
C LEU A 68 -12.26 -16.06 -2.20
N ARG A 69 -11.13 -16.76 -2.33
CA ARG A 69 -10.26 -17.19 -1.23
C ARG A 69 -8.81 -16.82 -1.56
N PRO A 70 -7.90 -16.78 -0.58
CA PRO A 70 -6.51 -16.40 -0.84
C PRO A 70 -5.79 -17.22 -1.91
N HIS A 71 -6.21 -18.43 -2.13
CA HIS A 71 -5.54 -19.40 -3.02
C HIS A 71 -6.36 -19.81 -4.25
N THR A 72 -7.67 -19.45 -4.31
CA THR A 72 -8.57 -19.76 -5.45
C THR A 72 -9.65 -18.71 -5.61
N MET A 73 -10.08 -18.52 -6.84
CA MET A 73 -11.31 -17.81 -7.16
C MET A 73 -12.23 -18.73 -7.95
N ALA A 74 -13.53 -18.68 -7.71
CA ALA A 74 -14.50 -19.51 -8.42
C ALA A 74 -15.73 -18.72 -8.86
N TRP A 75 -16.28 -19.07 -10.03
CA TRP A 75 -17.62 -18.68 -10.49
C TRP A 75 -18.52 -19.89 -10.31
N GLU A 76 -19.59 -19.73 -9.56
CA GLU A 76 -20.49 -20.82 -9.16
C GLU A 76 -21.93 -20.52 -9.59
N ARG A 77 -22.59 -21.54 -10.17
CA ARG A 77 -24.02 -21.49 -10.54
C ARG A 77 -24.62 -22.88 -10.59
N ASP A 78 -25.66 -23.14 -9.80
CA ASP A 78 -26.48 -24.37 -9.86
C ASP A 78 -25.68 -25.69 -9.85
N GLY A 79 -24.57 -25.73 -9.12
CA GLY A 79 -23.66 -26.88 -9.00
C GLY A 79 -22.59 -26.96 -10.08
N ALA A 80 -22.65 -26.10 -11.10
CA ALA A 80 -21.58 -25.92 -12.08
C ALA A 80 -20.55 -24.89 -11.59
N VAL A 81 -19.29 -25.07 -11.98
CA VAL A 81 -18.19 -24.25 -11.43
C VAL A 81 -17.12 -23.94 -12.48
N ILE A 82 -16.54 -22.76 -12.38
CA ILE A 82 -15.25 -22.43 -12.98
C ILE A 82 -14.32 -22.03 -11.84
N GLU A 83 -13.11 -22.55 -11.82
CA GLU A 83 -12.10 -22.22 -10.82
C GLU A 83 -10.85 -21.63 -11.46
N ALA A 84 -10.20 -20.69 -10.75
CA ALA A 84 -8.91 -20.10 -11.12
C ALA A 84 -7.92 -20.26 -9.98
N VAL A 85 -6.65 -20.55 -10.34
CA VAL A 85 -5.50 -20.63 -9.42
C VAL A 85 -4.26 -20.09 -10.10
N PHE A 86 -3.35 -19.47 -9.36
CA PHE A 86 -2.05 -19.06 -9.89
C PHE A 86 -1.09 -20.24 -9.99
N ASP A 87 -0.42 -20.38 -11.14
CA ASP A 87 0.68 -21.32 -11.39
C ASP A 87 2.00 -20.52 -11.51
N GLY A 88 2.38 -19.85 -10.42
CA GLY A 88 3.49 -18.91 -10.38
C GLY A 88 3.05 -17.45 -10.59
N PRO A 89 4.00 -16.49 -10.59
CA PRO A 89 3.69 -15.07 -10.61
C PRO A 89 3.04 -14.57 -11.92
N ASP A 90 3.43 -15.16 -13.05
CA ASP A 90 3.03 -14.69 -14.38
C ASP A 90 2.04 -15.63 -15.09
N ALA A 91 1.49 -16.62 -14.38
CA ALA A 91 0.62 -17.63 -14.96
C ALA A 91 -0.57 -17.98 -14.06
N LEU A 92 -1.74 -18.22 -14.69
CA LEU A 92 -2.95 -18.72 -14.07
C LEU A 92 -3.40 -20.02 -14.78
N ARG A 93 -4.03 -20.90 -14.02
CA ARG A 93 -4.81 -22.04 -14.55
C ARG A 93 -6.28 -21.79 -14.27
N LEU A 94 -7.10 -21.96 -15.27
CA LEU A 94 -8.56 -21.92 -15.15
C LEU A 94 -9.13 -23.26 -15.64
N ARG A 95 -10.12 -23.78 -14.91
CA ARG A 95 -10.86 -24.97 -15.33
C ARG A 95 -12.35 -24.78 -15.11
N GLY A 96 -13.16 -25.42 -15.90
CA GLY A 96 -14.62 -25.41 -15.76
C GLY A 96 -15.26 -26.75 -15.95
N ASP A 97 -16.38 -26.95 -15.23
CA ASP A 97 -17.28 -28.09 -15.39
C ASP A 97 -18.73 -27.61 -15.26
N GLY A 98 -19.54 -27.90 -16.27
CA GLY A 98 -20.93 -27.42 -16.38
C GLY A 98 -21.06 -25.95 -16.80
N LEU A 99 -19.99 -25.17 -16.75
CA LEU A 99 -19.91 -23.78 -17.23
C LEU A 99 -18.77 -23.61 -18.23
N GLY A 100 -19.01 -22.86 -19.29
CA GLY A 100 -18.00 -22.35 -20.20
C GLY A 100 -17.45 -20.98 -19.78
N MET A 101 -16.39 -20.54 -20.45
CA MET A 101 -15.79 -19.22 -20.26
C MET A 101 -15.43 -18.59 -21.59
N ARG A 102 -15.83 -17.33 -21.77
CA ARG A 102 -15.34 -16.50 -22.86
C ARG A 102 -14.20 -15.60 -22.35
N PHE A 103 -13.06 -15.71 -23.00
CA PHE A 103 -11.87 -14.87 -22.83
C PHE A 103 -11.85 -13.87 -23.97
N ALA A 104 -12.27 -12.64 -23.75
CA ALA A 104 -12.41 -11.63 -24.79
C ALA A 104 -11.46 -10.46 -24.56
N ALA A 105 -10.82 -9.97 -25.63
CA ALA A 105 -10.10 -8.70 -25.56
C ALA A 105 -11.08 -7.56 -25.18
N PRO A 106 -10.81 -6.75 -24.16
CA PRO A 106 -11.74 -5.71 -23.71
C PRO A 106 -11.79 -4.51 -24.64
N ALA A 107 -10.71 -4.26 -25.39
CA ALA A 107 -10.59 -3.17 -26.35
C ALA A 107 -10.87 -3.64 -27.78
N GLU A 108 -11.61 -2.85 -28.54
CA GLU A 108 -11.74 -3.05 -29.99
C GLU A 108 -10.47 -2.63 -30.72
N LEU A 109 -10.12 -3.35 -31.79
CA LEU A 109 -9.00 -2.99 -32.64
C LEU A 109 -9.31 -1.71 -33.41
N THR A 110 -8.47 -0.72 -33.23
CA THR A 110 -8.32 0.41 -34.15
C THR A 110 -7.05 0.24 -34.99
N PRO A 111 -6.79 1.06 -36.02
CA PRO A 111 -5.54 0.99 -36.74
C PRO A 111 -4.27 1.19 -35.88
N PHE A 112 -4.41 1.73 -34.67
CA PHE A 112 -3.30 2.14 -33.79
C PHE A 112 -3.37 1.56 -32.38
N THR A 113 -4.49 0.97 -31.96
CA THR A 113 -4.71 0.48 -30.59
C THR A 113 -5.44 -0.85 -30.59
N GLY A 114 -5.49 -1.50 -29.46
CA GLY A 114 -6.18 -2.76 -29.22
C GLY A 114 -5.22 -3.94 -29.12
N GLY A 115 -5.72 -5.14 -29.36
CA GLY A 115 -4.96 -6.36 -29.25
C GLY A 115 -5.05 -7.20 -30.53
N TYR A 116 -4.06 -8.01 -30.77
CA TYR A 116 -4.05 -8.98 -31.87
C TYR A 116 -4.09 -10.39 -31.29
N LEU A 117 -4.97 -11.24 -31.83
CA LEU A 117 -5.06 -12.66 -31.47
C LEU A 117 -4.58 -13.51 -32.65
N PHE A 118 -3.69 -14.45 -32.40
CA PHE A 118 -3.25 -15.41 -33.40
C PHE A 118 -2.96 -16.77 -32.76
N ARG A 119 -2.93 -17.82 -33.59
CA ARG A 119 -2.49 -19.15 -33.16
C ARG A 119 -1.00 -19.29 -33.43
N ASP A 120 -0.22 -19.60 -32.40
CA ASP A 120 1.22 -19.84 -32.53
C ASP A 120 1.45 -21.21 -33.22
N PRO A 121 2.17 -21.25 -34.35
CA PRO A 121 2.43 -22.49 -35.03
C PRO A 121 3.41 -23.42 -34.29
N LEU A 122 4.14 -22.88 -33.27
CA LEU A 122 5.12 -23.65 -32.51
C LEU A 122 4.44 -24.71 -31.62
N ASP A 123 3.39 -24.32 -30.92
CA ASP A 123 2.73 -25.16 -29.91
C ASP A 123 1.21 -25.21 -30.05
N GLY A 124 0.65 -24.43 -30.97
CA GLY A 124 -0.79 -24.35 -31.21
C GLY A 124 -1.56 -23.54 -30.20
N ALA A 125 -0.89 -22.91 -29.24
CA ALA A 125 -1.50 -22.02 -28.28
C ALA A 125 -1.99 -20.71 -28.95
N PHE A 126 -2.85 -19.97 -28.26
CA PHE A 126 -3.33 -18.67 -28.73
C PHE A 126 -2.57 -17.54 -28.03
N VAL A 127 -2.08 -16.60 -28.80
CA VAL A 127 -1.35 -15.43 -28.27
C VAL A 127 -2.14 -14.16 -28.55
N LEU A 128 -2.47 -13.44 -27.46
CA LEU A 128 -2.99 -12.10 -27.51
C LEU A 128 -1.85 -11.11 -27.31
N THR A 129 -1.63 -10.23 -28.28
CA THR A 129 -0.70 -9.12 -28.15
C THR A 129 -1.50 -7.86 -27.76
N SER A 130 -1.29 -7.36 -26.56
CA SER A 130 -1.87 -6.08 -26.13
C SER A 130 -0.99 -4.93 -26.59
N TYR A 131 -1.57 -4.01 -27.34
CA TYR A 131 -0.88 -2.83 -27.82
C TYR A 131 -0.70 -1.79 -26.70
N GLU A 132 -1.71 -1.66 -25.82
CA GLU A 132 -1.72 -0.72 -24.72
C GLU A 132 -0.67 -1.07 -23.66
N SER A 133 -0.60 -2.34 -23.25
CA SER A 133 0.37 -2.79 -22.25
C SER A 133 1.77 -3.07 -22.83
N GLY A 134 1.88 -3.19 -24.16
CA GLY A 134 3.11 -3.62 -24.84
C GLY A 134 3.53 -5.05 -24.49
N ARG A 135 2.60 -5.90 -24.05
CA ARG A 135 2.84 -7.27 -23.58
C ARG A 135 2.05 -8.28 -24.39
N ARG A 136 2.45 -9.55 -24.28
CA ARG A 136 1.79 -10.68 -24.90
C ARG A 136 1.32 -11.66 -23.84
N TYR A 137 0.16 -12.27 -24.10
CA TYR A 137 -0.49 -13.23 -23.20
C TYR A 137 -0.81 -14.48 -23.99
N ARG A 138 -0.44 -15.64 -23.47
CA ARG A 138 -0.65 -16.94 -24.12
C ARG A 138 -1.75 -17.69 -23.40
N LEU A 139 -2.69 -18.24 -24.18
CA LEU A 139 -3.72 -19.15 -23.71
C LEU A 139 -3.43 -20.54 -24.30
N THR A 140 -3.07 -21.47 -23.44
CA THR A 140 -2.79 -22.87 -23.80
C THR A 140 -3.95 -23.75 -23.36
N VAL A 141 -4.62 -24.39 -24.31
CA VAL A 141 -5.71 -25.33 -24.01
C VAL A 141 -5.10 -26.66 -23.56
N LEU A 142 -5.34 -27.02 -22.29
CA LEU A 142 -4.82 -28.26 -21.68
C LEU A 142 -5.83 -29.40 -21.78
N ARG A 143 -7.12 -29.05 -21.75
CA ARG A 143 -8.23 -30.00 -21.85
C ARG A 143 -9.45 -29.34 -22.49
N GLY A 144 -10.23 -30.10 -23.24
CA GLY A 144 -11.44 -29.63 -23.90
C GLY A 144 -11.18 -28.93 -25.23
N ASP A 145 -12.26 -28.50 -25.87
CA ASP A 145 -12.25 -27.79 -27.13
C ASP A 145 -12.63 -26.32 -26.91
N VAL A 146 -12.14 -25.47 -27.79
CA VAL A 146 -12.45 -24.02 -27.76
C VAL A 146 -12.87 -23.54 -29.13
N GLU A 147 -13.83 -22.61 -29.14
CA GLU A 147 -14.14 -21.78 -30.30
C GLU A 147 -13.30 -20.52 -30.29
N VAL A 148 -12.80 -20.10 -31.43
CA VAL A 148 -11.91 -18.93 -31.54
C VAL A 148 -12.43 -17.99 -32.62
N VAL A 149 -12.51 -16.71 -32.29
CA VAL A 149 -12.95 -15.65 -33.20
C VAL A 149 -11.89 -14.56 -33.25
N GLY A 150 -11.50 -14.16 -34.45
CA GLY A 150 -10.58 -13.05 -34.71
C GLY A 150 -9.10 -13.41 -34.67
N ALA A 151 -8.76 -14.71 -34.72
CA ALA A 151 -7.39 -15.19 -34.85
C ALA A 151 -6.91 -15.32 -36.29
N GLU A 152 -7.85 -15.35 -37.27
CA GLU A 152 -7.55 -15.61 -38.68
C GLU A 152 -7.20 -14.35 -39.45
N VAL A 153 -7.71 -13.18 -39.01
CA VAL A 153 -7.65 -11.94 -39.77
C VAL A 153 -7.17 -10.78 -38.92
N THR A 154 -6.16 -10.09 -39.38
CA THR A 154 -5.72 -8.83 -38.80
C THR A 154 -6.82 -7.77 -38.94
N GLY A 155 -7.14 -7.07 -37.86
CA GLY A 155 -8.11 -5.98 -37.87
C GLY A 155 -9.56 -6.43 -37.62
N SER A 156 -9.81 -7.69 -37.20
CA SER A 156 -11.13 -8.10 -36.70
C SER A 156 -11.51 -7.29 -35.46
N GLY A 157 -12.70 -6.71 -35.45
CA GLY A 157 -13.22 -5.95 -34.29
C GLY A 157 -13.52 -6.84 -33.08
N LYS A 158 -13.71 -8.15 -33.26
CA LYS A 158 -14.00 -9.09 -32.18
C LYS A 158 -12.89 -10.12 -32.09
N ARG A 159 -12.38 -10.35 -30.86
CA ARG A 159 -11.35 -11.34 -30.56
C ARG A 159 -11.69 -11.99 -29.25
N HIS A 160 -11.94 -13.29 -29.30
CA HIS A 160 -12.17 -14.08 -28.10
C HIS A 160 -11.86 -15.56 -28.32
N ILE A 161 -11.64 -16.24 -27.23
CA ILE A 161 -11.60 -17.69 -27.13
C ILE A 161 -12.76 -18.05 -26.20
N GLU A 162 -13.54 -19.05 -26.58
CA GLU A 162 -14.67 -19.53 -25.77
C GLU A 162 -14.56 -21.04 -25.54
N ALA A 163 -14.45 -21.44 -24.27
CA ALA A 163 -14.60 -22.83 -23.85
C ALA A 163 -16.08 -23.11 -23.58
N GLY A 164 -16.58 -24.27 -24.04
CA GLY A 164 -17.95 -24.72 -23.80
C GLY A 164 -18.15 -25.26 -22.37
N SER A 165 -19.39 -25.76 -22.09
CA SER A 165 -19.74 -26.25 -20.74
C SER A 165 -19.22 -27.67 -20.43
N ALA A 166 -18.70 -28.41 -21.40
CA ALA A 166 -18.00 -29.68 -21.15
C ALA A 166 -16.69 -29.41 -20.34
N PRO A 167 -16.19 -30.39 -19.58
CA PRO A 167 -14.99 -30.13 -18.77
C PRO A 167 -13.80 -29.63 -19.59
N TRP A 168 -13.25 -28.48 -19.22
CA TRP A 168 -12.12 -27.82 -19.88
C TRP A 168 -11.07 -27.33 -18.88
N GLU A 169 -9.87 -27.09 -19.37
CA GLU A 169 -8.78 -26.48 -18.62
C GLU A 169 -7.88 -25.65 -19.55
N ILE A 170 -7.53 -24.44 -19.14
CA ILE A 170 -6.72 -23.49 -19.90
C ILE A 170 -5.67 -22.89 -18.96
N ALA A 171 -4.41 -22.83 -19.44
CA ALA A 171 -3.36 -22.01 -18.84
C ALA A 171 -3.30 -20.65 -19.53
N LEU A 172 -3.14 -19.59 -18.76
CA LEU A 172 -3.04 -18.21 -19.19
C LEU A 172 -1.78 -17.58 -18.60
N GLU A 173 -0.87 -17.10 -19.46
CA GLU A 173 0.44 -16.60 -19.05
C GLU A 173 0.73 -15.23 -19.68
N GLU A 174 1.43 -14.37 -18.94
CA GLU A 174 2.14 -13.23 -19.55
C GLU A 174 3.48 -13.71 -20.12
N LEU A 175 3.77 -13.34 -21.37
CA LEU A 175 4.97 -13.74 -22.07
C LEU A 175 6.03 -12.64 -22.12
N GLY A 176 7.30 -13.04 -21.98
CA GLY A 176 8.43 -12.27 -22.48
C GLY A 176 8.52 -12.28 -24.02
N THR A 177 9.67 -11.86 -24.56
CA THR A 177 9.91 -11.82 -26.01
C THR A 177 10.05 -13.20 -26.62
N ALA A 178 10.53 -14.18 -25.85
CA ALA A 178 10.58 -15.59 -26.22
C ALA A 178 10.24 -16.44 -24.99
N ALA A 179 9.39 -17.43 -25.17
CA ALA A 179 9.04 -18.38 -24.11
C ALA A 179 8.92 -19.78 -24.70
N ALA A 180 9.37 -20.80 -23.97
CA ALA A 180 9.07 -22.19 -24.28
C ALA A 180 7.57 -22.44 -24.25
N PRO A 181 7.06 -23.47 -24.96
CA PRO A 181 5.68 -23.92 -24.80
C PRO A 181 5.33 -24.14 -23.32
N TYR A 182 4.10 -23.79 -22.95
CA TYR A 182 3.62 -24.05 -21.58
C TYR A 182 3.60 -25.53 -21.28
N ALA A 183 4.14 -25.93 -20.15
CA ALA A 183 4.11 -27.32 -19.67
C ALA A 183 3.42 -27.38 -18.30
N ALA A 184 2.30 -28.05 -18.22
CA ALA A 184 1.63 -28.35 -16.97
C ALA A 184 2.46 -29.32 -16.13
N THR A 185 3.25 -28.80 -15.17
CA THR A 185 4.12 -29.63 -14.30
C THR A 185 3.42 -30.09 -13.03
N ALA A 186 2.23 -29.57 -12.74
CA ALA A 186 1.41 -29.90 -11.58
C ALA A 186 -0.07 -30.04 -11.97
N THR A 187 -0.82 -30.80 -11.22
CA THR A 187 -2.28 -30.85 -11.30
C THR A 187 -2.88 -29.57 -10.74
N PHE A 188 -4.15 -29.29 -11.04
CA PHE A 188 -4.86 -28.12 -10.49
C PHE A 188 -4.93 -28.18 -8.97
N GLU A 189 -5.18 -29.36 -8.40
CA GLU A 189 -5.24 -29.57 -6.94
C GLU A 189 -3.88 -29.32 -6.26
N GLU A 190 -2.79 -29.72 -6.88
CA GLU A 190 -1.44 -29.46 -6.37
C GLU A 190 -1.13 -27.97 -6.40
N LEU A 191 -1.58 -27.21 -7.41
CA LEU A 191 -1.46 -25.77 -7.45
C LEU A 191 -2.25 -25.10 -6.31
N VAL A 192 -3.50 -25.50 -6.12
CA VAL A 192 -4.35 -25.02 -5.03
C VAL A 192 -3.69 -25.27 -3.66
N ALA A 193 -3.18 -26.49 -3.45
CA ALA A 193 -2.49 -26.82 -2.20
C ALA A 193 -1.21 -25.99 -1.99
N ARG A 194 -0.43 -25.78 -3.06
CA ARG A 194 0.78 -24.94 -3.04
C ARG A 194 0.46 -23.49 -2.67
N GLN A 195 -0.51 -22.89 -3.36
CA GLN A 195 -0.93 -21.50 -3.09
C GLN A 195 -1.48 -21.33 -1.68
N ARG A 196 -2.29 -22.29 -1.21
CA ARG A 196 -2.79 -22.30 0.16
C ARG A 196 -1.63 -22.32 1.17
N SER A 197 -0.71 -23.27 1.04
CA SER A 197 0.43 -23.40 1.96
C SER A 197 1.33 -22.17 1.95
N ALA A 198 1.54 -21.56 0.78
CA ALA A 198 2.35 -20.36 0.64
C ALA A 198 1.71 -19.14 1.35
N PHE A 199 0.40 -18.95 1.17
CA PHE A 199 -0.34 -17.88 1.86
C PHE A 199 -0.38 -18.11 3.39
N GLU A 200 -0.66 -19.33 3.86
CA GLU A 200 -0.68 -19.63 5.30
C GLU A 200 0.68 -19.35 5.94
N ALA A 201 1.78 -19.79 5.29
CA ALA A 201 3.13 -19.50 5.80
C ALA A 201 3.46 -18.01 5.82
N TYR A 202 2.96 -17.23 4.86
CA TYR A 202 3.11 -15.78 4.84
C TYR A 202 2.31 -15.10 5.95
N ALA A 203 1.04 -15.44 6.09
CA ALA A 203 0.16 -14.88 7.11
C ALA A 203 0.65 -15.20 8.52
N ASP A 204 1.13 -16.42 8.76
CA ASP A 204 1.71 -16.84 10.04
C ASP A 204 2.98 -16.05 10.39
N ARG A 205 3.84 -15.76 9.39
CA ARG A 205 5.03 -14.92 9.63
C ARG A 205 4.66 -13.47 10.00
N LEU A 206 3.74 -12.85 9.27
CA LEU A 206 3.33 -11.46 9.54
C LEU A 206 2.66 -11.32 10.91
N ARG A 207 1.90 -12.30 11.31
CA ARG A 207 1.22 -12.32 12.59
C ARG A 207 2.19 -12.42 13.76
N GLY A 208 3.30 -13.15 13.61
CA GLY A 208 4.23 -13.44 14.69
C GLY A 208 3.52 -14.14 15.86
N ALA A 209 3.71 -13.61 17.07
CA ALA A 209 3.07 -14.12 18.31
C ALA A 209 1.65 -13.58 18.53
N ALA A 210 1.15 -12.64 17.72
CA ALA A 210 -0.19 -12.07 17.89
C ALA A 210 -1.30 -13.09 17.59
N GLU A 211 -2.49 -12.89 18.20
CA GLU A 211 -3.65 -13.73 17.97
C GLU A 211 -4.15 -13.59 16.52
N GLU A 212 -4.49 -14.72 15.92
CA GLU A 212 -5.11 -14.74 14.61
C GLU A 212 -6.58 -14.31 14.70
N THR A 213 -6.94 -13.35 13.86
CA THR A 213 -8.32 -12.91 13.67
C THR A 213 -8.66 -12.89 12.18
N PRO A 214 -9.96 -12.87 11.79
CA PRO A 214 -10.33 -12.65 10.39
C PRO A 214 -9.73 -11.37 9.82
N GLY A 215 -9.62 -10.31 10.62
CA GLY A 215 -9.01 -9.03 10.23
C GLY A 215 -7.52 -9.16 9.92
N THR A 216 -6.74 -9.86 10.77
CA THR A 216 -5.31 -10.06 10.53
C THR A 216 -5.04 -10.91 9.29
N ARG A 217 -5.88 -11.92 9.02
CA ARG A 217 -5.77 -12.73 7.81
C ARG A 217 -6.14 -11.95 6.55
N LYS A 218 -7.21 -11.14 6.60
CA LYS A 218 -7.61 -10.27 5.48
C LYS A 218 -6.52 -9.22 5.21
N ALA A 219 -5.94 -8.60 6.25
CA ALA A 219 -4.82 -7.67 6.11
C ALA A 219 -3.59 -8.34 5.47
N ALA A 220 -3.24 -9.54 5.92
CA ALA A 220 -2.16 -10.31 5.31
C ALA A 220 -2.43 -10.60 3.83
N TYR A 221 -3.68 -10.90 3.45
CA TYR A 221 -4.02 -11.12 2.04
C TYR A 221 -3.91 -9.85 1.20
N VAL A 222 -4.30 -8.70 1.72
CA VAL A 222 -4.13 -7.40 1.04
C VAL A 222 -2.65 -7.14 0.72
N LEU A 223 -1.75 -7.36 1.69
CA LEU A 223 -0.30 -7.24 1.45
C LEU A 223 0.20 -8.31 0.47
N TRP A 224 -0.22 -9.57 0.64
CA TRP A 224 0.13 -10.69 -0.24
C TRP A 224 -0.25 -10.44 -1.69
N SER A 225 -1.49 -10.05 -1.94
CA SER A 225 -2.01 -9.84 -3.29
C SER A 225 -1.38 -8.63 -3.98
N ALA A 226 -0.97 -7.61 -3.22
CA ALA A 226 -0.35 -6.40 -3.74
C ALA A 226 1.19 -6.51 -3.91
N THR A 227 1.82 -7.59 -3.41
CA THR A 227 3.26 -7.78 -3.53
C THR A 227 3.62 -8.24 -4.95
N VAL A 228 4.60 -7.55 -5.57
CA VAL A 228 5.10 -7.81 -6.92
C VAL A 228 6.59 -8.17 -6.91
N ALA A 229 7.00 -9.03 -7.84
CA ALA A 229 8.41 -9.36 -8.06
C ALA A 229 9.17 -8.18 -8.71
N PRO A 230 10.50 -8.09 -8.55
CA PRO A 230 11.31 -7.06 -9.19
C PRO A 230 11.09 -7.02 -10.70
N SER A 231 10.75 -5.84 -11.24
CA SER A 231 10.59 -5.62 -12.68
C SER A 231 10.59 -4.12 -13.02
N GLY A 232 11.15 -3.75 -14.17
CA GLY A 232 11.24 -2.36 -14.61
C GLY A 232 12.05 -1.51 -13.62
N PHE A 233 11.50 -0.36 -13.21
CA PHE A 233 12.12 0.51 -12.20
C PHE A 233 11.92 0.00 -10.76
N VAL A 234 11.06 -0.97 -10.52
CA VAL A 234 10.90 -1.61 -9.22
C VAL A 234 11.95 -2.70 -9.09
N GLY A 235 13.11 -2.36 -8.53
CA GLY A 235 14.31 -3.22 -8.48
C GLY A 235 14.30 -4.26 -7.36
N ARG A 236 13.33 -4.19 -6.43
CA ARG A 236 13.16 -5.09 -5.29
C ARG A 236 11.77 -5.71 -5.31
N GLU A 237 11.52 -6.75 -4.51
CA GLU A 237 10.15 -7.17 -4.24
C GLU A 237 9.42 -6.00 -3.55
N ALA A 238 8.29 -5.59 -4.07
CA ALA A 238 7.56 -4.42 -3.59
C ALA A 238 6.11 -4.72 -3.26
N VAL A 239 5.64 -4.14 -2.16
CA VAL A 239 4.23 -4.08 -1.82
C VAL A 239 3.65 -2.81 -2.44
N LEU A 240 2.95 -2.91 -3.57
CA LEU A 240 2.26 -1.77 -4.17
C LEU A 240 1.18 -1.24 -3.21
N MET A 241 0.82 0.04 -3.30
CA MET A 241 -0.19 0.60 -2.42
C MET A 241 -1.56 -0.06 -2.60
N SER A 242 -1.89 -0.45 -3.81
CA SER A 242 -2.97 -1.42 -4.11
C SER A 242 -2.75 -2.01 -5.50
N LYS A 243 -3.48 -3.09 -5.84
CA LYS A 243 -3.63 -3.59 -7.21
C LYS A 243 -4.97 -3.19 -7.83
N HIS A 244 -5.48 -2.05 -7.42
CA HIS A 244 -6.49 -1.33 -8.17
C HIS A 244 -5.80 -0.20 -8.94
N TRP A 245 -6.11 1.06 -8.67
CA TRP A 245 -5.50 2.18 -9.40
C TRP A 245 -4.28 2.83 -8.71
N MET A 246 -3.92 2.36 -7.50
CA MET A 246 -2.76 2.85 -6.75
C MET A 246 -1.59 1.85 -6.84
N ASP A 247 -1.30 1.37 -8.06
CA ASP A 247 -0.30 0.36 -8.39
C ASP A 247 1.13 0.93 -8.41
N LYS A 248 1.49 1.68 -7.37
CA LYS A 248 2.75 2.42 -7.22
C LYS A 248 3.39 2.17 -5.88
N VAL A 249 4.67 2.53 -5.83
CA VAL A 249 5.47 2.72 -4.63
C VAL A 249 5.55 4.21 -4.37
N TRP A 250 5.02 4.73 -3.27
CA TRP A 250 5.25 6.09 -2.84
C TRP A 250 6.31 6.14 -1.73
N SER A 251 7.11 7.20 -1.72
CA SER A 251 8.30 7.23 -0.89
C SER A 251 8.03 7.21 0.63
N TRP A 252 6.95 7.80 1.13
CA TRP A 252 6.64 7.77 2.55
C TRP A 252 5.71 6.61 2.94
N ASP A 253 4.82 6.19 2.05
CA ASP A 253 3.85 5.10 2.24
C ASP A 253 4.56 3.76 2.52
N HIS A 254 5.68 3.53 1.85
CA HIS A 254 6.46 2.29 1.99
C HIS A 254 7.07 2.11 3.38
N CYS A 255 7.21 3.19 4.15
CA CYS A 255 7.56 3.10 5.56
C CYS A 255 6.56 2.24 6.35
N PHE A 256 5.25 2.39 6.11
CA PHE A 256 4.22 1.62 6.82
C PHE A 256 4.18 0.15 6.37
N ASN A 257 4.41 -0.13 5.08
CA ASN A 257 4.56 -1.50 4.58
C ASN A 257 5.80 -2.18 5.19
N ALA A 258 6.92 -1.45 5.33
CA ALA A 258 8.11 -1.94 6.01
C ALA A 258 7.83 -2.33 7.48
N LEU A 259 7.11 -1.48 8.23
CA LEU A 259 6.76 -1.76 9.63
C LEU A 259 5.89 -3.01 9.77
N ALA A 260 4.94 -3.22 8.84
CA ALA A 260 4.06 -4.38 8.85
C ALA A 260 4.81 -5.71 8.60
N LEU A 261 5.86 -5.69 7.77
CA LEU A 261 6.65 -6.87 7.42
C LEU A 261 7.71 -7.19 8.48
N ALA A 262 8.19 -6.20 9.22
CA ALA A 262 9.37 -6.28 10.09
C ALA A 262 9.35 -7.45 11.11
N PRO A 263 8.23 -7.75 11.79
CA PRO A 263 8.18 -8.86 12.76
C PRO A 263 8.37 -10.24 12.13
N GLY A 264 7.99 -10.39 10.87
CA GLY A 264 8.00 -11.68 10.17
C GLY A 264 9.11 -11.86 9.14
N ASP A 265 9.62 -10.76 8.57
CA ASP A 265 10.60 -10.79 7.48
C ASP A 265 11.37 -9.46 7.44
N ALA A 266 12.44 -9.37 8.24
CA ALA A 266 13.27 -8.17 8.35
C ALA A 266 13.97 -7.79 7.03
N ASP A 267 14.25 -8.76 6.15
CA ASP A 267 14.87 -8.51 4.85
C ASP A 267 13.87 -7.84 3.90
N ALA A 268 12.68 -8.41 3.79
CA ALA A 268 11.59 -7.81 3.00
C ALA A 268 11.19 -6.43 3.54
N ALA A 269 11.20 -6.24 4.86
CA ALA A 269 10.91 -4.97 5.50
C ALA A 269 11.96 -3.89 5.15
N LEU A 270 13.24 -4.24 5.21
CA LEU A 270 14.33 -3.35 4.81
C LEU A 270 14.27 -3.03 3.31
N ASP A 271 13.88 -4.00 2.48
CA ASP A 271 13.67 -3.78 1.05
C ASP A 271 12.56 -2.76 0.79
N GLN A 272 11.41 -2.84 1.48
CA GLN A 272 10.35 -1.81 1.36
C GLN A 272 10.86 -0.44 1.78
N PHE A 273 11.61 -0.35 2.87
CA PHE A 273 12.18 0.90 3.35
C PHE A 273 13.17 1.51 2.35
N LEU A 274 14.05 0.70 1.75
CA LEU A 274 15.11 1.16 0.85
C LEU A 274 14.64 1.38 -0.60
N LEU A 275 13.51 0.83 -1.02
CA LEU A 275 13.06 0.87 -2.40
C LEU A 275 12.94 2.30 -2.97
N PRO A 276 12.37 3.30 -2.28
CA PRO A 276 12.39 4.69 -2.77
C PRO A 276 13.81 5.26 -2.87
N PHE A 277 14.72 4.83 -2.01
CA PHE A 277 16.12 5.28 -2.02
C PHE A 277 16.95 4.70 -3.16
N ASP A 278 16.50 3.61 -3.80
CA ASP A 278 17.16 3.11 -5.02
C ASP A 278 17.10 4.14 -6.17
N HIS A 279 16.14 5.07 -6.09
CA HIS A 279 15.93 6.17 -7.03
C HIS A 279 16.23 7.55 -6.42
N GLN A 280 16.99 7.61 -5.32
CA GLN A 280 17.44 8.87 -4.75
C GLN A 280 18.32 9.62 -5.75
N ASP A 281 18.00 10.89 -6.04
CA ASP A 281 18.75 11.67 -7.02
C ASP A 281 20.05 12.26 -6.45
N ALA A 282 20.81 12.97 -7.30
CA ALA A 282 22.09 13.57 -6.90
C ALA A 282 21.96 14.68 -5.85
N SER A 283 20.78 15.29 -5.68
CA SER A 283 20.51 16.28 -4.62
C SER A 283 20.17 15.61 -3.28
N GLY A 284 19.95 14.30 -3.27
CA GLY A 284 19.44 13.56 -2.12
C GLY A 284 17.92 13.45 -2.08
N ALA A 285 17.18 14.02 -3.03
CA ALA A 285 15.74 13.93 -3.10
C ALA A 285 15.26 12.52 -3.39
N LEU A 286 14.17 12.11 -2.74
CA LEU A 286 13.44 10.90 -3.09
C LEU A 286 12.40 11.22 -4.17
N PRO A 287 12.05 10.24 -5.04
CA PRO A 287 10.94 10.39 -5.96
C PRO A 287 9.63 10.50 -5.18
N ASP A 288 8.64 11.14 -5.78
CA ASP A 288 7.25 11.08 -5.32
C ASP A 288 6.75 9.63 -5.36
N SER A 289 6.90 9.00 -6.51
CA SER A 289 6.49 7.61 -6.71
C SER A 289 7.33 6.88 -7.75
N VAL A 290 7.34 5.54 -7.64
CA VAL A 290 7.98 4.61 -8.56
C VAL A 290 6.94 3.59 -9.02
N THR A 291 6.88 3.37 -10.34
CA THR A 291 6.09 2.30 -10.95
C THR A 291 7.01 1.34 -11.72
N HIS A 292 6.43 0.33 -12.36
CA HIS A 292 7.19 -0.52 -13.28
C HIS A 292 7.90 0.30 -14.38
N SER A 293 7.28 1.36 -14.90
CA SER A 293 7.70 2.07 -16.12
C SER A 293 8.08 3.54 -15.92
N GLU A 294 7.87 4.09 -14.73
CA GLU A 294 8.08 5.51 -14.45
C GLU A 294 8.67 5.74 -13.06
N VAL A 295 9.52 6.77 -12.94
CA VAL A 295 9.98 7.36 -11.68
C VAL A 295 9.62 8.83 -11.72
N LEU A 296 8.79 9.29 -10.77
CA LEU A 296 8.23 10.64 -10.78
C LEU A 296 8.86 11.50 -9.68
N TYR A 297 9.25 12.72 -10.02
CA TYR A 297 9.87 13.72 -9.13
C TYR A 297 9.08 15.05 -9.10
N ASN A 298 7.79 15.00 -9.46
CA ASN A 298 6.93 16.19 -9.47
C ASN A 298 6.66 16.76 -8.07
N PHE A 299 6.68 15.91 -7.05
CA PHE A 299 6.62 16.25 -5.64
C PHE A 299 7.68 15.45 -4.87
N VAL A 300 7.86 15.80 -3.61
CA VAL A 300 8.50 14.94 -2.60
C VAL A 300 7.45 14.47 -1.61
N LYS A 301 7.84 13.66 -0.64
CA LYS A 301 6.96 13.24 0.48
C LYS A 301 7.63 13.59 1.81
N PRO A 302 6.88 13.64 2.92
CA PRO A 302 7.43 14.08 4.20
C PRO A 302 8.56 13.16 4.66
N PRO A 303 9.62 13.69 5.31
CA PRO A 303 10.79 12.92 5.71
C PRO A 303 10.54 12.14 7.02
N ILE A 304 9.54 11.25 7.01
CA ILE A 304 9.23 10.38 8.17
C ILE A 304 10.23 9.22 8.34
N HIS A 305 11.19 9.10 7.41
CA HIS A 305 12.06 7.93 7.30
C HIS A 305 12.94 7.69 8.53
N GLY A 306 13.34 8.76 9.25
CA GLY A 306 14.03 8.61 10.52
C GLY A 306 13.14 7.96 11.59
N TRP A 307 11.91 8.44 11.77
CA TRP A 307 10.92 7.80 12.62
C TRP A 307 10.68 6.35 12.20
N ALA A 308 10.45 6.14 10.91
CA ALA A 308 10.14 4.81 10.37
C ALA A 308 11.29 3.83 10.58
N PHE A 309 12.56 4.23 10.40
CA PHE A 309 13.70 3.35 10.62
C PHE A 309 13.85 2.95 12.10
N ARG A 310 13.66 3.88 13.03
CA ARG A 310 13.64 3.57 14.46
C ARG A 310 12.55 2.55 14.81
N GLU A 311 11.34 2.73 14.30
CA GLU A 311 10.22 1.81 14.51
C GLU A 311 10.47 0.45 13.83
N LEU A 312 11.07 0.46 12.64
CA LEU A 312 11.47 -0.72 11.89
C LEU A 312 12.50 -1.56 12.66
N GLU A 313 13.54 -0.90 13.16
CA GLU A 313 14.61 -1.56 13.92
C GLU A 313 14.08 -2.19 15.23
N ALA A 314 13.16 -1.49 15.91
CA ALA A 314 12.54 -2.00 17.13
C ALA A 314 11.64 -3.24 16.89
N ARG A 315 11.07 -3.41 15.70
CA ARG A 315 10.16 -4.50 15.35
C ARG A 315 10.81 -5.62 14.55
N ALA A 316 12.00 -5.39 14.01
CA ALA A 316 12.65 -6.34 13.10
C ALA A 316 12.90 -7.70 13.76
N SER A 317 12.60 -8.78 13.04
CA SER A 317 12.80 -10.17 13.48
C SER A 317 14.29 -10.54 13.66
N ARG A 318 15.20 -9.71 13.17
CA ARG A 318 16.65 -9.79 13.40
C ARG A 318 17.27 -8.39 13.48
N PRO A 319 18.41 -8.23 14.18
CA PRO A 319 19.16 -6.98 14.11
C PRO A 319 19.71 -6.75 12.68
N PHE A 320 19.85 -5.48 12.29
CA PHE A 320 20.50 -5.11 11.04
C PHE A 320 22.01 -5.16 11.17
N THR A 321 22.67 -5.60 10.10
CA THR A 321 24.13 -5.68 10.02
C THR A 321 24.78 -4.30 9.93
N PRO A 322 26.07 -4.14 10.27
CA PRO A 322 26.78 -2.86 10.09
C PRO A 322 26.72 -2.33 8.65
N ALA A 323 26.74 -3.20 7.64
CA ALA A 323 26.64 -2.79 6.22
C ALA A 323 25.24 -2.25 5.88
N GLU A 324 24.17 -2.88 6.38
CA GLU A 324 22.81 -2.39 6.23
C GLU A 324 22.62 -1.04 6.93
N LEU A 325 23.15 -0.90 8.16
CA LEU A 325 23.11 0.36 8.89
C LEU A 325 23.89 1.48 8.19
N ALA A 326 25.06 1.18 7.60
CA ALA A 326 25.82 2.15 6.82
C ALA A 326 25.03 2.60 5.58
N THR A 327 24.38 1.68 4.87
CA THR A 327 23.52 2.01 3.73
C THR A 327 22.36 2.92 4.15
N VAL A 328 21.66 2.61 5.23
CA VAL A 328 20.57 3.43 5.76
C VAL A 328 21.08 4.82 6.15
N TYR A 329 22.23 4.88 6.85
CA TYR A 329 22.83 6.15 7.25
C TYR A 329 23.16 7.05 6.06
N GLU A 330 23.83 6.53 5.03
CA GLU A 330 24.17 7.28 3.82
C GLU A 330 22.93 7.82 3.11
N ARG A 331 21.89 6.99 2.96
CA ARG A 331 20.64 7.35 2.30
C ARG A 331 19.84 8.38 3.08
N LEU A 332 19.68 8.19 4.38
CA LEU A 332 19.01 9.17 5.24
C LEU A 332 19.80 10.49 5.33
N ALA A 333 21.13 10.44 5.39
CA ALA A 333 21.96 11.65 5.42
C ALA A 333 21.78 12.48 4.15
N ALA A 334 21.76 11.85 2.96
CA ALA A 334 21.51 12.55 1.70
C ALA A 334 20.10 13.16 1.66
N TRP A 335 19.08 12.40 2.08
CA TRP A 335 17.69 12.87 2.15
C TRP A 335 17.50 14.04 3.14
N THR A 336 18.20 14.00 4.27
CA THR A 336 18.20 15.10 5.25
C THR A 336 18.85 16.37 4.69
N ARG A 337 20.01 16.23 4.02
CA ARG A 337 20.69 17.38 3.38
C ARG A 337 19.82 18.02 2.30
N PHE A 338 19.09 17.24 1.49
CA PHE A 338 18.13 17.80 0.54
C PHE A 338 17.16 18.78 1.22
N TRP A 339 16.57 18.42 2.36
CA TRP A 339 15.66 19.30 3.09
C TRP A 339 16.36 20.54 3.67
N LEU A 340 17.56 20.36 4.22
CA LEU A 340 18.28 21.45 4.88
C LEU A 340 18.95 22.41 3.88
N ASP A 341 19.36 21.92 2.71
CA ASP A 341 20.11 22.70 1.73
C ASP A 341 19.24 23.22 0.57
N SER A 342 18.27 22.41 0.10
CA SER A 342 17.46 22.72 -1.07
C SER A 342 16.03 23.19 -0.76
N ARG A 343 15.54 22.91 0.45
CA ARG A 343 14.16 23.24 0.87
C ARG A 343 14.11 24.13 2.10
N ARG A 344 15.12 25.00 2.27
CA ARG A 344 15.17 26.04 3.30
C ARG A 344 15.46 27.39 2.63
N ALA A 345 14.59 28.36 2.87
CA ALA A 345 14.72 29.70 2.30
C ALA A 345 15.91 30.46 2.91
N PRO A 346 16.60 31.34 2.14
CA PRO A 346 17.71 32.13 2.66
C PRO A 346 17.28 32.97 3.88
N GLY A 347 18.01 32.82 5.00
CA GLY A 347 17.72 33.51 6.24
C GLY A 347 16.64 32.86 7.13
N HIS A 348 16.04 31.77 6.70
CA HIS A 348 15.08 31.00 7.50
C HIS A 348 15.77 29.84 8.22
N ALA A 349 15.28 29.51 9.41
CA ALA A 349 15.79 28.38 10.18
C ALA A 349 15.09 27.06 9.80
N LEU A 350 13.84 27.13 9.35
CA LEU A 350 12.99 25.99 9.05
C LEU A 350 12.96 25.66 7.56
N PRO A 351 12.95 24.37 7.18
CA PRO A 351 12.60 23.92 5.84
C PRO A 351 11.12 24.13 5.53
N TYR A 352 10.77 24.09 4.24
CA TYR A 352 9.42 24.36 3.76
C TYR A 352 8.91 23.31 2.78
N TYR A 353 7.59 23.14 2.75
CA TYR A 353 6.86 22.47 1.67
C TYR A 353 6.53 23.47 0.55
N GLN A 354 6.55 23.00 -0.70
CA GLN A 354 6.13 23.79 -1.86
C GLN A 354 4.66 23.58 -2.22
N HIS A 355 4.09 22.46 -1.77
CA HIS A 355 2.72 22.06 -2.05
C HIS A 355 2.21 21.07 -0.99
N GLY A 356 0.89 20.92 -0.87
CA GLY A 356 0.28 19.91 0.02
C GLY A 356 0.76 18.49 -0.26
N ASN A 357 0.97 18.13 -1.53
CA ASN A 357 1.48 16.82 -1.91
C ASN A 357 2.88 16.51 -1.33
N ASP A 358 3.71 17.52 -1.08
CA ASP A 358 5.01 17.34 -0.42
C ASP A 358 4.86 16.87 1.04
N SER A 359 3.77 17.25 1.70
CA SER A 359 3.46 16.83 3.08
C SER A 359 2.80 15.46 3.17
N GLY A 360 2.38 14.89 2.03
CA GLY A 360 1.52 13.72 1.98
C GLY A 360 0.05 13.99 2.36
N TRP A 361 -0.28 15.20 2.80
CA TRP A 361 -1.64 15.65 3.13
C TRP A 361 -2.19 16.59 2.06
N ASP A 362 -2.28 16.09 0.86
CA ASP A 362 -2.38 16.74 -0.44
C ASP A 362 -3.24 18.00 -0.48
N ASN A 363 -4.42 17.99 0.13
CA ASN A 363 -5.38 19.08 0.16
C ASN A 363 -5.74 19.54 1.59
N ALA A 364 -4.90 19.27 2.59
CA ALA A 364 -5.16 19.70 3.96
C ALA A 364 -5.43 21.21 4.05
N THR A 365 -6.32 21.62 4.95
CA THR A 365 -6.70 23.03 5.13
C THR A 365 -5.53 23.94 5.52
N THR A 366 -4.39 23.35 5.92
CA THR A 366 -3.13 24.04 6.19
C THR A 366 -2.60 24.80 4.96
N PHE A 367 -2.91 24.32 3.75
CA PHE A 367 -2.48 24.88 2.47
C PHE A 367 -3.52 25.78 1.79
N ASP A 368 -4.62 26.12 2.46
CA ASP A 368 -5.71 26.92 1.86
C ASP A 368 -5.30 28.35 1.51
N THR A 369 -4.42 28.94 2.31
CA THR A 369 -4.04 30.36 2.15
C THR A 369 -2.69 30.53 1.47
N ASP A 370 -1.77 29.60 1.67
CA ASP A 370 -0.42 29.63 1.13
C ASP A 370 0.04 28.21 0.79
N ARG A 371 0.70 28.04 -0.36
CA ARG A 371 1.22 26.75 -0.80
C ARG A 371 2.62 26.46 -0.30
N VAL A 372 3.45 27.53 -0.20
CA VAL A 372 4.85 27.44 0.23
C VAL A 372 4.91 27.80 1.70
N ILE A 373 5.00 26.80 2.55
CA ILE A 373 4.86 26.97 4.00
C ILE A 373 5.97 26.25 4.77
N GLU A 374 6.43 26.87 5.84
CA GLU A 374 7.10 26.19 6.94
C GLU A 374 6.05 25.51 7.80
N SER A 375 6.18 24.21 7.96
CA SER A 375 5.14 23.39 8.63
C SER A 375 5.71 22.67 9.86
N PRO A 376 4.96 22.63 10.97
CA PRO A 376 5.45 22.07 12.22
C PRO A 376 5.72 20.55 12.14
N ASP A 377 4.98 19.80 11.34
CA ASP A 377 5.19 18.37 11.08
C ASP A 377 6.53 18.12 10.37
N LEU A 378 6.86 18.94 9.34
CA LEU A 378 8.14 18.83 8.63
C LEU A 378 9.33 19.01 9.57
N ALA A 379 9.28 20.05 10.41
CA ALA A 379 10.33 20.29 11.40
C ALA A 379 10.44 19.13 12.40
N ALA A 380 9.32 18.60 12.88
CA ALA A 380 9.30 17.47 13.81
C ALA A 380 9.87 16.18 13.20
N PHE A 381 9.51 15.85 11.96
CA PHE A 381 10.07 14.69 11.27
C PHE A 381 11.58 14.80 11.06
N LEU A 382 12.07 16.00 10.69
CA LEU A 382 13.50 16.21 10.52
C LEU A 382 14.27 16.18 11.85
N ILE A 383 13.70 16.66 12.94
CA ILE A 383 14.28 16.55 14.29
C ILE A 383 14.50 15.06 14.63
N LEU A 384 13.48 14.21 14.43
CA LEU A 384 13.61 12.77 14.66
C LEU A 384 14.61 12.11 13.71
N GLN A 385 14.65 12.52 12.44
CA GLN A 385 15.58 11.97 11.46
C GLN A 385 17.04 12.32 11.79
N LEU A 386 17.29 13.56 12.26
CA LEU A 386 18.60 14.00 12.73
C LEU A 386 19.05 13.27 14.00
N ASP A 387 18.13 12.98 14.91
CA ASP A 387 18.38 12.18 16.11
C ASP A 387 18.80 10.75 15.75
N VAL A 388 18.08 10.11 14.81
CA VAL A 388 18.43 8.78 14.28
C VAL A 388 19.77 8.79 13.56
N LEU A 389 20.07 9.82 12.76
CA LEU A 389 21.37 9.96 12.09
C LEU A 389 22.51 10.09 13.08
N ALA A 390 22.34 10.88 14.15
CA ALA A 390 23.36 10.98 15.19
C ALA A 390 23.61 9.62 15.85
N GLY A 391 22.56 8.89 16.21
CA GLY A 391 22.70 7.55 16.79
C GLY A 391 23.32 6.52 15.84
N LEU A 392 23.02 6.58 14.54
CA LEU A 392 23.66 5.72 13.53
C LEU A 392 25.13 6.08 13.33
N ALA A 393 25.47 7.39 13.29
CA ALA A 393 26.85 7.85 13.18
C ALA A 393 27.72 7.31 14.34
N ASP A 394 27.24 7.43 15.59
CA ASP A 394 27.94 6.91 16.77
C ASP A 394 28.17 5.39 16.69
N ARG A 395 27.16 4.63 16.22
CA ARG A 395 27.26 3.17 16.04
C ARG A 395 28.24 2.75 14.93
N LEU A 396 28.39 3.59 13.92
CA LEU A 396 29.29 3.38 12.77
C LEU A 396 30.70 3.95 13.00
N GLY A 397 30.91 4.69 14.11
CA GLY A 397 32.16 5.36 14.40
C GLY A 397 32.38 6.65 13.60
N GLU A 398 31.31 7.23 13.10
CA GLU A 398 31.31 8.51 12.38
C GLU A 398 31.02 9.70 13.34
N ALA A 399 31.30 10.92 12.89
CA ALA A 399 31.04 12.12 13.70
C ALA A 399 29.54 12.46 13.73
N SER A 400 28.95 12.56 14.93
CA SER A 400 27.53 12.86 15.13
C SER A 400 27.23 14.33 15.45
N GLY A 401 28.26 15.15 15.73
CA GLY A 401 28.10 16.52 16.25
C GLY A 401 27.28 17.44 15.36
N ASP A 402 27.51 17.43 14.06
CA ASP A 402 26.80 18.29 13.10
C ASP A 402 25.30 17.96 13.05
N TRP A 403 24.95 16.65 13.16
CA TRP A 403 23.53 16.23 13.21
C TRP A 403 22.84 16.68 14.49
N MET A 404 23.53 16.60 15.62
CA MET A 404 23.02 17.06 16.91
C MET A 404 22.82 18.59 16.91
N GLU A 405 23.75 19.36 16.36
CA GLU A 405 23.64 20.81 16.25
C GLU A 405 22.46 21.23 15.36
N ALA A 406 22.30 20.58 14.20
CA ALA A 406 21.19 20.80 13.30
C ALA A 406 19.84 20.45 13.96
N ARG A 407 19.75 19.31 14.66
CA ARG A 407 18.58 18.88 15.44
C ARG A 407 18.17 19.94 16.47
N ASP A 408 19.12 20.38 17.28
CA ASP A 408 18.87 21.36 18.33
C ASP A 408 18.49 22.73 17.75
N GLY A 409 19.07 23.08 16.60
CA GLY A 409 18.69 24.28 15.84
C GLY A 409 17.23 24.24 15.37
N LEU A 410 16.80 23.14 14.75
CA LEU A 410 15.43 22.95 14.31
C LEU A 410 14.44 22.89 15.48
N ALA A 411 14.80 22.24 16.59
CA ALA A 411 13.93 22.16 17.78
C ALA A 411 13.68 23.57 18.38
N ARG A 412 14.72 24.40 18.47
CA ARG A 412 14.57 25.81 18.90
C ARG A 412 13.69 26.61 17.94
N ALA A 413 13.88 26.43 16.63
CA ALA A 413 13.08 27.14 15.63
C ALA A 413 11.62 26.69 15.63
N LEU A 414 11.35 25.38 15.72
CA LEU A 414 9.98 24.83 15.83
C LEU A 414 9.21 25.47 16.99
N LEU A 415 9.81 25.50 18.19
CA LEU A 415 9.18 26.07 19.38
C LEU A 415 9.15 27.62 19.37
N GLY A 416 10.18 28.26 18.81
CA GLY A 416 10.28 29.70 18.80
C GLY A 416 9.49 30.42 17.71
N GLU A 417 9.25 29.75 16.57
CA GLU A 417 8.67 30.37 15.37
C GLU A 417 7.28 29.84 15.01
N LEU A 418 6.97 28.58 15.31
CA LEU A 418 5.69 27.96 14.93
C LEU A 418 4.77 27.67 16.12
N TRP A 419 5.26 27.73 17.37
CA TRP A 419 4.43 27.58 18.57
C TRP A 419 3.84 28.93 19.02
N THR A 420 2.52 29.00 19.10
CA THR A 420 1.81 30.23 19.49
C THR A 420 1.61 30.40 21.01
N GLY A 421 2.06 29.45 21.81
CA GLY A 421 1.76 29.36 23.26
C GLY A 421 0.55 28.44 23.54
N ASP A 422 -0.24 28.12 22.54
CA ASP A 422 -1.44 27.27 22.65
C ASP A 422 -1.46 26.14 21.63
N ARG A 423 -1.02 26.39 20.39
CA ARG A 423 -0.98 25.41 19.31
C ARG A 423 0.17 25.69 18.35
N PHE A 424 0.56 24.68 17.57
CA PHE A 424 1.40 24.89 16.39
C PHE A 424 0.59 25.43 15.22
N VAL A 425 1.23 26.28 14.42
CA VAL A 425 0.68 26.83 13.18
C VAL A 425 1.74 26.75 12.08
N ALA A 426 1.34 26.42 10.87
CA ALA A 426 2.20 26.60 9.72
C ALA A 426 2.30 28.09 9.35
N ARG A 427 3.38 28.48 8.67
CA ARG A 427 3.67 29.88 8.33
C ARG A 427 4.07 29.98 6.85
N ALA A 428 3.50 30.95 6.12
CA ALA A 428 3.92 31.27 4.77
C ALA A 428 5.38 31.73 4.73
N VAL A 429 6.17 31.21 3.80
CA VAL A 429 7.62 31.51 3.70
C VAL A 429 7.88 32.97 3.35
N ASP A 430 7.13 33.53 2.40
CA ASP A 430 7.34 34.88 1.86
C ASP A 430 6.82 35.98 2.77
N SER A 431 5.66 35.80 3.38
CA SER A 431 4.95 36.84 4.16
C SER A 431 5.05 36.66 5.67
N GLY A 432 5.49 35.48 6.14
CA GLY A 432 5.46 35.15 7.57
C GLY A 432 4.05 34.95 8.12
N ARG A 433 3.01 34.98 7.29
CA ARG A 433 1.61 34.90 7.73
C ARG A 433 1.31 33.51 8.29
N PRO A 434 0.78 33.41 9.53
CA PRO A 434 0.38 32.14 10.11
C PRO A 434 -0.90 31.60 9.45
N SER A 435 -0.97 30.28 9.27
CA SER A 435 -2.17 29.59 8.83
C SER A 435 -3.23 29.60 9.94
N SER A 436 -4.50 29.79 9.54
CA SER A 436 -5.66 29.67 10.44
C SER A 436 -6.26 28.25 10.46
N SER A 437 -5.57 27.29 9.88
CA SER A 437 -6.03 25.89 9.75
C SER A 437 -6.22 25.22 11.12
N THR A 438 -7.23 24.38 11.18
CA THR A 438 -7.50 23.47 12.30
C THR A 438 -7.15 22.03 11.95
N SER A 439 -6.44 21.79 10.84
CA SER A 439 -6.00 20.46 10.41
C SER A 439 -5.16 19.77 11.47
N LEU A 440 -5.40 18.48 11.64
CA LEU A 440 -4.63 17.58 12.51
C LEU A 440 -3.14 17.52 12.12
N LEU A 441 -2.78 17.92 10.89
CA LEU A 441 -1.38 18.07 10.44
C LEU A 441 -0.56 18.95 11.42
N ASN A 442 -1.15 20.01 11.94
CA ASN A 442 -0.49 20.91 12.90
C ASN A 442 -0.25 20.25 14.28
N ALA A 443 -0.87 19.13 14.59
CA ALA A 443 -0.65 18.39 15.83
C ALA A 443 0.36 17.23 15.69
N LEU A 444 0.85 16.96 14.46
CA LEU A 444 1.85 15.91 14.22
C LEU A 444 3.20 16.11 14.95
N PRO A 445 3.61 17.30 15.44
CA PRO A 445 4.78 17.38 16.32
C PRO A 445 4.70 16.51 17.57
N ILE A 446 3.54 15.94 17.92
CA ILE A 446 3.42 14.91 18.97
C ILE A 446 4.35 13.71 18.73
N VAL A 447 4.78 13.45 17.48
CA VAL A 447 5.75 12.37 17.13
C VAL A 447 7.10 12.52 17.83
N LEU A 448 7.43 13.72 18.32
CA LEU A 448 8.63 13.98 19.13
C LEU A 448 8.55 13.32 20.52
N GLY A 449 7.33 13.03 21.00
CA GLY A 449 7.11 12.32 22.26
C GLY A 449 7.75 13.03 23.45
N GLU A 450 8.63 12.31 24.16
CA GLU A 450 9.35 12.79 25.34
C GLU A 450 10.33 13.95 25.08
N GLN A 451 10.63 14.29 23.83
CA GLN A 451 11.46 15.45 23.48
C GLN A 451 10.69 16.77 23.54
N LEU A 452 9.35 16.74 23.65
CA LEU A 452 8.53 17.93 23.78
C LEU A 452 8.52 18.46 25.22
N PRO A 453 8.46 19.79 25.42
CA PRO A 453 8.09 20.33 26.71
C PRO A 453 6.72 19.78 27.16
N PRO A 454 6.57 19.43 28.46
CA PRO A 454 5.32 18.80 28.95
C PRO A 454 4.06 19.62 28.62
N GLU A 455 4.10 20.93 28.76
CA GLU A 455 2.97 21.81 28.46
C GLU A 455 2.59 21.84 26.97
N VAL A 456 3.57 21.65 26.06
CA VAL A 456 3.33 21.54 24.62
C VAL A 456 2.69 20.18 24.32
N ALA A 457 3.22 19.11 24.89
CA ALA A 457 2.68 17.76 24.73
C ALA A 457 1.22 17.65 25.24
N GLU A 458 0.90 18.28 26.39
CA GLU A 458 -0.47 18.33 26.93
C GLU A 458 -1.43 19.05 25.98
N ARG A 459 -1.02 20.17 25.37
CA ARG A 459 -1.84 20.91 24.40
C ARG A 459 -2.07 20.12 23.11
N LEU A 460 -1.03 19.44 22.61
CA LEU A 460 -1.17 18.55 21.45
C LEU A 460 -2.09 17.37 21.73
N ALA A 461 -1.95 16.74 22.90
CA ALA A 461 -2.84 15.64 23.30
C ALA A 461 -4.31 16.10 23.39
N ALA A 462 -4.55 17.29 23.94
CA ALA A 462 -5.90 17.88 24.00
C ALA A 462 -6.45 18.17 22.60
N THR A 463 -5.63 18.71 21.68
CA THR A 463 -6.01 18.94 20.29
C THR A 463 -6.37 17.61 19.60
N ILE A 464 -5.52 16.59 19.72
CA ILE A 464 -5.76 15.26 19.15
C ILE A 464 -7.05 14.64 19.71
N ALA A 465 -7.31 14.79 21.02
CA ALA A 465 -8.54 14.31 21.62
C ALA A 465 -9.79 14.99 21.03
N GLY A 466 -9.69 16.27 20.62
CA GLY A 466 -10.76 16.99 19.92
C GLY A 466 -11.02 16.51 18.49
N HIS A 467 -10.03 15.88 17.85
CA HIS A 467 -10.19 15.26 16.53
C HIS A 467 -10.67 13.80 16.58
N LEU A 468 -10.60 13.17 17.78
CA LEU A 468 -10.91 11.74 17.93
C LEU A 468 -12.41 11.50 17.88
N THR A 469 -12.85 10.76 16.86
CA THR A 469 -14.22 10.27 16.72
C THR A 469 -14.34 8.83 17.25
N GLU A 470 -15.53 8.21 17.10
CA GLU A 470 -15.72 6.78 17.39
C GLU A 470 -14.78 5.88 16.55
N TRP A 471 -14.42 6.32 15.33
CA TRP A 471 -13.72 5.51 14.32
C TRP A 471 -12.22 5.81 14.22
N GLY A 472 -11.77 6.95 14.73
CA GLY A 472 -10.37 7.37 14.69
C GLY A 472 -10.21 8.89 14.66
N PRO A 473 -8.96 9.40 14.57
CA PRO A 473 -8.70 10.83 14.52
C PRO A 473 -9.02 11.39 13.11
N ALA A 474 -10.02 12.26 13.05
CA ALA A 474 -10.38 13.01 11.84
C ALA A 474 -9.27 13.99 11.45
N THR A 475 -8.95 14.13 10.16
CA THR A 475 -7.90 15.05 9.68
C THR A 475 -8.31 16.53 9.79
N GLU A 476 -9.60 16.81 9.82
CA GLU A 476 -10.20 18.10 10.20
C GLU A 476 -11.28 17.81 11.25
N PRO A 477 -11.46 18.64 12.32
CA PRO A 477 -12.49 18.39 13.32
C PRO A 477 -13.88 18.35 12.69
N VAL A 478 -14.73 17.42 13.13
CA VAL A 478 -16.08 17.22 12.55
C VAL A 478 -17.02 18.42 12.72
N ASP A 479 -16.75 19.30 13.66
CA ASP A 479 -17.47 20.56 13.90
C ASP A 479 -16.82 21.77 13.21
N SER A 480 -15.71 21.56 12.52
CA SER A 480 -15.05 22.61 11.74
C SER A 480 -15.91 23.01 10.51
N PRO A 481 -16.02 24.30 10.19
CA PRO A 481 -16.67 24.72 8.94
C PRO A 481 -15.92 24.30 7.66
N ARG A 482 -14.72 23.73 7.81
CA ARG A 482 -13.89 23.21 6.72
C ARG A 482 -13.95 21.68 6.61
N TYR A 483 -14.70 21.02 7.49
CA TYR A 483 -14.87 19.58 7.46
C TYR A 483 -15.68 19.15 6.23
N GLU A 484 -15.17 18.15 5.54
CA GLU A 484 -15.81 17.52 4.38
C GLU A 484 -15.80 15.99 4.59
N PRO A 485 -16.97 15.30 4.66
CA PRO A 485 -17.03 13.86 4.95
C PRO A 485 -16.21 13.00 3.98
N ASP A 486 -16.19 13.34 2.70
CA ASP A 486 -15.34 12.72 1.66
C ASP A 486 -14.31 13.73 1.12
N GLY A 487 -13.78 14.58 1.98
CA GLY A 487 -12.87 15.67 1.64
C GLY A 487 -11.41 15.29 1.50
N TYR A 488 -11.07 14.01 1.40
CA TYR A 488 -9.70 13.48 1.32
C TYR A 488 -8.93 13.78 2.62
N TRP A 489 -8.07 14.80 2.67
CA TRP A 489 -7.37 15.22 3.91
C TRP A 489 -8.08 16.36 4.66
N ARG A 490 -9.40 16.53 4.43
CA ARG A 490 -10.27 17.54 5.06
C ARG A 490 -11.37 16.94 5.92
N GLY A 491 -11.13 15.83 6.57
CA GLY A 491 -12.12 15.17 7.41
C GLY A 491 -11.87 13.68 7.60
N PRO A 492 -11.74 12.88 6.54
CA PRO A 492 -11.51 11.44 6.63
C PRO A 492 -10.36 11.02 7.54
N ILE A 493 -10.51 9.84 8.14
CA ILE A 493 -9.49 9.19 8.97
C ILE A 493 -8.51 8.46 8.06
N TRP A 494 -7.22 8.55 8.36
CA TRP A 494 -6.14 7.94 7.60
C TRP A 494 -5.22 7.09 8.46
N ALA A 495 -4.70 6.02 7.88
CA ALA A 495 -3.76 5.11 8.52
C ALA A 495 -2.46 5.80 8.98
N PRO A 496 -1.73 6.56 8.11
CA PRO A 496 -0.45 7.16 8.49
C PRO A 496 -0.58 8.12 9.66
N SER A 497 -1.56 9.04 9.61
CA SER A 497 -1.79 9.98 10.72
C SER A 497 -2.10 9.25 12.03
N THR A 498 -2.88 8.18 11.96
CA THR A 498 -3.26 7.39 13.14
C THR A 498 -2.05 6.73 13.80
N VAL A 499 -1.18 6.06 13.01
CA VAL A 499 0.01 5.39 13.54
C VAL A 499 1.02 6.39 14.10
N LEU A 500 1.28 7.50 13.39
CA LEU A 500 2.18 8.55 13.85
C LEU A 500 1.71 9.18 15.17
N ILE A 501 0.42 9.48 15.27
CA ILE A 501 -0.19 10.06 16.47
C ILE A 501 -0.18 9.07 17.63
N GLU A 502 -0.54 7.81 17.39
CA GLU A 502 -0.54 6.77 18.44
C GLU A 502 0.87 6.60 19.03
N SER A 503 1.88 6.43 18.16
CA SER A 503 3.28 6.31 18.57
C SER A 503 3.75 7.54 19.35
N GLY A 504 3.44 8.76 18.88
CA GLY A 504 3.81 10.01 19.52
C GLY A 504 3.15 10.21 20.89
N LEU A 505 1.85 9.98 20.99
CA LEU A 505 1.11 10.06 22.25
C LEU A 505 1.66 9.10 23.31
N ARG A 506 1.96 7.88 22.93
CA ARG A 506 2.51 6.86 23.82
C ARG A 506 3.88 7.27 24.35
N ARG A 507 4.75 7.75 23.47
CA ARG A 507 6.08 8.26 23.85
C ARG A 507 6.03 9.53 24.69
N ALA A 508 4.97 10.32 24.55
CA ALA A 508 4.73 11.51 25.40
C ALA A 508 4.05 11.16 26.73
N GLY A 509 3.75 9.88 27.01
CA GLY A 509 3.14 9.41 28.27
C GLY A 509 1.60 9.46 28.28
N PHE A 510 0.93 9.75 27.16
CA PHE A 510 -0.54 9.77 27.05
C PHE A 510 -1.09 8.40 26.62
N GLU A 511 -0.78 7.34 27.38
CA GLU A 511 -1.07 5.95 27.02
C GLU A 511 -2.56 5.67 26.81
N GLU A 512 -3.45 6.21 27.67
CA GLU A 512 -4.89 6.00 27.55
C GLU A 512 -5.47 6.58 26.26
N LEU A 513 -4.99 7.76 25.85
CA LEU A 513 -5.42 8.38 24.59
C LEU A 513 -4.85 7.61 23.39
N ALA A 514 -3.60 7.15 23.44
CA ALA A 514 -3.00 6.29 22.44
C ALA A 514 -3.77 4.96 22.27
N ASP A 515 -4.16 4.32 23.38
CA ASP A 515 -4.98 3.10 23.35
C ASP A 515 -6.35 3.35 22.70
N ARG A 516 -6.98 4.49 22.97
CA ARG A 516 -8.25 4.88 22.32
C ARG A 516 -8.11 5.09 20.83
N VAL A 517 -7.05 5.77 20.39
CA VAL A 517 -6.74 5.98 18.97
C VAL A 517 -6.52 4.63 18.26
N SER A 518 -5.68 3.77 18.83
CA SER A 518 -5.43 2.42 18.33
C SER A 518 -6.70 1.57 18.22
N ALA A 519 -7.52 1.54 19.28
CA ALA A 519 -8.74 0.74 19.32
C ALA A 519 -9.80 1.23 18.32
N ALA A 520 -9.94 2.55 18.16
CA ALA A 520 -10.88 3.16 17.22
C ALA A 520 -10.51 2.78 15.78
N PHE A 521 -9.24 2.92 15.40
CA PHE A 521 -8.78 2.59 14.04
C PHE A 521 -8.87 1.09 13.74
N ARG A 522 -8.52 0.22 14.67
CA ARG A 522 -8.69 -1.24 14.48
C ARG A 522 -10.15 -1.60 14.26
N ARG A 523 -11.05 -1.00 15.02
CA ARG A 523 -12.50 -1.22 14.90
C ARG A 523 -13.03 -0.78 13.54
N VAL A 524 -12.61 0.39 13.00
CA VAL A 524 -13.07 0.83 11.67
C VAL A 524 -12.54 -0.09 10.56
N CYS A 525 -11.31 -0.59 10.67
CA CYS A 525 -10.77 -1.57 9.73
C CYS A 525 -11.54 -2.91 9.77
N GLU A 526 -11.89 -3.39 10.95
CA GLU A 526 -12.67 -4.62 11.14
C GLU A 526 -14.09 -4.49 10.58
N ARG A 527 -14.69 -3.31 10.68
CA ARG A 527 -16.02 -3.01 10.14
C ARG A 527 -16.01 -2.82 8.62
N SER A 528 -15.12 -2.00 8.10
CA SER A 528 -15.19 -1.45 6.75
C SER A 528 -14.06 -1.93 5.82
N GLY A 529 -13.25 -2.91 6.25
CA GLY A 529 -12.12 -3.42 5.51
C GLY A 529 -10.93 -2.45 5.50
N PHE A 530 -10.03 -2.62 4.53
CA PHE A 530 -8.79 -1.84 4.45
C PHE A 530 -8.88 -0.77 3.36
N ALA A 531 -9.81 0.17 3.58
CA ALA A 531 -10.02 1.28 2.67
C ALA A 531 -8.85 2.27 2.70
N GLU A 532 -8.69 3.05 1.64
CA GLU A 532 -7.68 4.11 1.56
C GLU A 532 -7.82 5.10 2.71
N ASN A 533 -9.05 5.51 3.02
CA ASN A 533 -9.41 6.33 4.18
C ASN A 533 -10.88 6.04 4.59
N PHE A 534 -11.32 6.64 5.69
CA PHE A 534 -12.64 6.37 6.25
C PHE A 534 -13.37 7.66 6.58
N ASP A 535 -14.68 7.69 6.34
CA ASP A 535 -15.55 8.76 6.84
C ASP A 535 -15.47 8.80 8.38
N ALA A 536 -15.16 9.97 8.93
CA ALA A 536 -14.92 10.12 10.36
C ALA A 536 -16.19 10.03 11.22
N VAL A 537 -17.36 10.22 10.63
CA VAL A 537 -18.66 10.17 11.32
C VAL A 537 -19.31 8.80 11.21
N THR A 538 -19.34 8.21 10.01
CA THR A 538 -20.02 6.94 9.77
C THR A 538 -19.10 5.72 9.91
N GLY A 539 -17.79 5.89 9.75
CA GLY A 539 -16.81 4.81 9.70
C GLY A 539 -16.82 4.03 8.39
N ASP A 540 -17.52 4.51 7.36
CA ASP A 540 -17.56 3.85 6.06
C ASP A 540 -16.22 4.03 5.34
N GLY A 541 -15.76 2.95 4.68
CA GLY A 541 -14.53 3.00 3.89
C GLY A 541 -14.75 3.78 2.59
N LEU A 542 -13.82 4.64 2.27
CA LEU A 542 -13.84 5.51 1.10
C LEU A 542 -12.77 5.08 0.08
N ARG A 543 -13.03 5.30 -1.20
CA ARG A 543 -12.13 5.09 -2.35
C ARG A 543 -11.67 3.63 -2.50
N ASP A 544 -10.36 3.39 -2.62
CA ASP A 544 -9.80 2.05 -2.77
C ASP A 544 -10.04 1.22 -1.50
N ARG A 545 -10.41 -0.05 -1.68
CA ARG A 545 -10.84 -0.95 -0.59
C ARG A 545 -9.77 -1.98 -0.21
N ALA A 546 -8.66 -2.02 -0.92
CA ALA A 546 -7.55 -2.96 -0.71
C ALA A 546 -6.21 -2.23 -0.51
N TYR A 547 -6.20 -1.23 0.37
CA TYR A 547 -5.07 -0.33 0.54
C TYR A 547 -4.05 -0.89 1.54
N THR A 548 -2.80 -1.03 1.10
CA THR A 548 -1.78 -1.77 1.87
C THR A 548 -1.30 -1.04 3.11
N TRP A 549 -1.17 0.31 3.09
CA TRP A 549 -0.79 1.00 4.33
C TRP A 549 -1.85 0.88 5.43
N THR A 550 -3.15 0.81 5.06
CA THR A 550 -4.24 0.59 6.02
C THR A 550 -4.17 -0.81 6.62
N ALA A 551 -3.94 -1.82 5.77
CA ALA A 551 -3.74 -3.19 6.21
C ALA A 551 -2.48 -3.33 7.08
N GLY A 552 -1.38 -2.69 6.67
CA GLY A 552 -0.11 -2.65 7.42
C GLY A 552 -0.26 -1.96 8.77
N ALA A 553 -0.88 -0.77 8.80
CA ALA A 553 -1.16 -0.05 10.04
C ALA A 553 -2.03 -0.85 11.01
N TYR A 554 -3.05 -1.55 10.49
CA TYR A 554 -3.88 -2.43 11.31
C TYR A 554 -3.06 -3.56 11.95
N LEU A 555 -2.18 -4.21 11.19
CA LEU A 555 -1.31 -5.28 11.71
C LEU A 555 -0.38 -4.76 12.80
N VAL A 556 0.27 -3.62 12.59
CA VAL A 556 1.15 -2.97 13.57
C VAL A 556 0.39 -2.67 14.86
N LEU A 557 -0.73 -1.93 14.76
CA LEU A 557 -1.53 -1.54 15.93
C LEU A 557 -2.17 -2.75 16.64
N HIS A 558 -2.51 -3.82 15.90
CA HIS A 558 -3.04 -5.04 16.47
C HIS A 558 -1.96 -5.80 17.26
N ALA A 559 -0.76 -5.95 16.72
CA ALA A 559 0.36 -6.61 17.38
C ALA A 559 0.77 -5.86 18.65
N ASP A 560 0.95 -4.54 18.56
CA ASP A 560 1.33 -3.69 19.69
C ASP A 560 0.29 -3.73 20.83
N ALA A 561 -1.01 -3.72 20.50
CA ALA A 561 -2.07 -3.83 21.51
C ALA A 561 -2.03 -5.17 22.24
N ARG A 562 -1.82 -6.27 21.52
CA ARG A 562 -1.74 -7.62 22.10
C ARG A 562 -0.51 -7.81 22.97
N GLU A 563 0.62 -7.27 22.57
CA GLU A 563 1.84 -7.30 23.39
C GLU A 563 1.61 -6.58 24.74
N ARG A 564 0.98 -5.39 24.70
CA ARG A 564 0.64 -4.64 25.92
C ARG A 564 -0.36 -5.38 26.82
N ASP A 565 -1.40 -5.98 26.25
CA ASP A 565 -2.38 -6.75 27.00
C ASP A 565 -1.72 -7.95 27.71
N THR A 566 -0.81 -8.64 27.01
CA THR A 566 -0.04 -9.76 27.57
C THR A 566 0.84 -9.29 28.72
N ALA A 567 1.57 -8.18 28.56
CA ALA A 567 2.41 -7.61 29.62
C ALA A 567 1.59 -7.21 30.86
N ARG A 568 0.41 -6.59 30.67
CA ARG A 568 -0.51 -6.24 31.78
C ARG A 568 -1.00 -7.48 32.54
N LEU A 569 -1.35 -8.56 31.83
CA LEU A 569 -1.81 -9.80 32.45
C LEU A 569 -0.71 -10.48 33.29
N LEU A 570 0.54 -10.48 32.80
CA LEU A 570 1.68 -11.02 33.56
C LEU A 570 1.92 -10.24 34.86
N THR A 571 1.85 -8.91 34.81
CA THR A 571 2.03 -8.03 35.98
C THR A 571 0.93 -8.20 37.03
N ILE A 572 -0.30 -8.56 36.62
CA ILE A 572 -1.44 -8.83 37.56
C ILE A 572 -1.29 -10.23 38.20
N GLY A 573 -0.77 -11.21 37.44
CA GLY A 573 -0.57 -12.58 37.93
C GLY A 573 0.58 -12.75 38.94
N GLU A 574 1.49 -11.77 39.00
CA GLU A 574 2.60 -11.73 39.97
C GLU A 574 2.26 -11.01 41.30
N ARG A 575 1.09 -10.42 41.41
CA ARG A 575 0.57 -9.80 42.63
C ARG A 575 -0.45 -10.72 43.34
#